data_6cb0bf6266cde952cbb6befd7162dd75
#
_entry.id   6cb0bf6266cde952cbb6befd7162dd75
#
_cell.length_a   1.000
_cell.length_b   1.000
_cell.length_c   1.000
_cell.angle_alpha   90.00
_cell.angle_beta   90.00
_cell.angle_gamma   90.00
#
_symmetry.space_group_name_H-M   'P 1'
#
loop_
_entity.id
_entity.type
_entity.pdbx_description
1 polymer ?
#
loop_
_entity_poly.entity_id
_entity_poly.type
_entity_poly.pdbx_seq_one_letter_code
_entity_poly.pdbx_strand_id
1 'polypeptide(L)'
;IFVEAERVADPLDPAPYIRNAALALRHFNFAIFSHDSEILIVAGNYSEHELHTFIQDLRSRASQLLASGESVSMGCGKLTKSIRCLWKSYRQAKSIQKLQENGKIDHSLIFYSDMGIYKLLMGIEDREIIQEYYDKSIRPLLDYDEKNDSDLAVVLRAYLNHNGSVKETADELYVHRNTIN
;
A
#
# COMPACT_ATOMS: atom_id res chain seq x y z
N ILE A 1 13.95 0.16 -1.37
CA ILE A 1 12.95 0.49 -0.33
C ILE A 1 12.82 2.00 -0.34
N PHE A 2 11.63 2.48 -0.45
CA PHE A 2 11.31 3.89 -0.35
C PHE A 2 10.40 4.08 0.85
N VAL A 3 10.72 5.03 1.70
CA VAL A 3 9.98 5.30 2.93
C VAL A 3 9.71 6.79 2.99
N GLU A 4 8.47 7.16 3.21
CA GLU A 4 8.07 8.53 3.50
C GLU A 4 7.18 8.51 4.73
N ALA A 5 7.35 9.49 5.61
CA ALA A 5 6.48 9.72 6.74
C ALA A 5 5.58 10.91 6.43
N GLU A 6 4.29 10.68 6.43
CA GLU A 6 3.29 11.72 6.23
C GLU A 6 3.09 12.49 7.54
N ARG A 7 3.19 13.82 7.48
CA ARG A 7 2.99 14.69 8.64
C ARG A 7 1.52 15.01 8.85
N VAL A 8 1.07 14.81 10.07
CA VAL A 8 -0.07 15.53 10.62
C VAL A 8 0.48 16.52 11.69
N ALA A 9 0.73 17.74 11.27
CA ALA A 9 0.79 18.96 12.14
C ALA A 9 1.94 19.16 13.16
N ASP A 10 3.13 18.54 13.07
CA ASP A 10 4.25 18.87 13.96
C ASP A 10 5.58 19.14 13.21
N PRO A 11 6.40 20.14 13.64
CA PRO A 11 7.58 20.62 12.90
C PRO A 11 8.81 19.69 12.89
N LEU A 12 8.73 18.49 13.45
CA LEU A 12 9.86 17.55 13.47
C LEU A 12 9.91 16.72 12.17
N ASP A 13 10.98 16.89 11.41
CA ASP A 13 11.28 16.06 10.24
C ASP A 13 11.38 14.58 10.63
N PRO A 14 10.56 13.65 10.07
CA PRO A 14 10.61 12.23 10.40
C PRO A 14 11.85 11.50 9.87
N ALA A 15 12.57 12.11 8.91
CA ALA A 15 13.74 11.50 8.29
C ALA A 15 14.83 11.07 9.30
N PRO A 16 15.20 11.84 10.35
CA PRO A 16 16.14 11.40 11.37
C PRO A 16 15.70 10.14 12.11
N TYR A 17 14.41 10.01 12.41
CA TYR A 17 13.87 8.86 13.16
C TYR A 17 13.93 7.59 12.33
N ILE A 18 13.52 7.64 11.07
CA ILE A 18 13.58 6.50 10.15
C ILE A 18 15.04 6.12 9.86
N ARG A 19 15.92 7.12 9.68
CA ARG A 19 17.35 6.91 9.54
C ARG A 19 17.94 6.19 10.75
N ASN A 20 17.57 6.61 11.97
CA ASN A 20 18.04 5.97 13.20
C ASN A 20 17.47 4.56 13.35
N ALA A 21 16.20 4.34 12.99
CA ALA A 21 15.60 3.01 12.97
C ALA A 21 16.35 2.07 12.01
N ALA A 22 16.68 2.54 10.80
CA ALA A 22 17.45 1.77 9.83
C ALA A 22 18.89 1.51 10.30
N LEU A 23 19.58 2.51 10.86
CA LEU A 23 20.93 2.35 11.41
C LEU A 23 21.02 1.39 12.60
N ALA A 24 19.94 1.22 13.35
CA ALA A 24 19.86 0.22 14.41
C ALA A 24 19.87 -1.23 13.88
N LEU A 25 19.57 -1.43 12.59
CA LEU A 25 19.62 -2.72 11.91
C LEU A 25 20.97 -2.99 11.25
N ARG A 26 22.07 -2.82 12.00
CA ARG A 26 23.46 -2.82 11.52
C ARG A 26 23.95 -4.12 10.86
N HIS A 27 23.22 -5.20 11.03
CA HIS A 27 23.53 -6.50 10.40
C HIS A 27 23.12 -6.57 8.91
N PHE A 28 22.46 -5.53 8.42
CA PHE A 28 22.05 -5.43 7.03
C PHE A 28 22.97 -4.48 6.23
N ASN A 29 23.21 -4.82 4.95
CA ASN A 29 23.99 -3.99 4.03
C ASN A 29 23.06 -3.06 3.26
N PHE A 30 23.07 -1.77 3.56
CA PHE A 30 22.25 -0.77 2.89
C PHE A 30 22.94 0.60 2.82
N ALA A 31 22.48 1.43 1.90
CA ALA A 31 22.79 2.85 1.83
C ALA A 31 21.50 3.65 1.99
N ILE A 32 21.57 4.75 2.74
CA ILE A 32 20.44 5.65 2.98
C ILE A 32 20.71 6.97 2.28
N PHE A 33 19.72 7.40 1.51
CA PHE A 33 19.67 8.73 0.90
C PHE A 33 18.41 9.43 1.43
N SER A 34 18.55 10.67 1.88
CA SER A 34 17.43 11.49 2.35
C SER A 34 17.33 12.75 1.50
N HIS A 35 16.12 13.11 1.12
CA HIS A 35 15.80 14.35 0.44
C HIS A 35 14.42 14.80 0.88
N ASP A 36 14.34 15.96 1.50
CA ASP A 36 13.13 16.46 2.17
C ASP A 36 12.57 15.44 3.16
N SER A 37 11.30 15.09 3.06
CA SER A 37 10.63 14.06 3.88
C SER A 37 10.84 12.63 3.35
N GLU A 38 11.47 12.48 2.18
CA GLU A 38 11.66 11.20 1.51
C GLU A 38 12.96 10.51 1.95
N ILE A 39 12.90 9.21 2.24
CA ILE A 39 14.06 8.39 2.53
C ILE A 39 14.12 7.23 1.56
N LEU A 40 15.21 7.17 0.81
CA LEU A 40 15.51 6.04 -0.08
C LEU A 40 16.55 5.13 0.58
N ILE A 41 16.18 3.89 0.81
CA ILE A 41 17.09 2.86 1.30
C ILE A 41 17.41 1.91 0.15
N VAL A 42 18.67 1.84 -0.23
CA VAL A 42 19.18 0.88 -1.21
C VAL A 42 19.81 -0.27 -0.44
N ALA A 43 19.16 -1.43 -0.46
CA ALA A 43 19.63 -2.64 0.21
C ALA A 43 20.25 -3.61 -0.80
N GLY A 44 21.41 -4.18 -0.48
CA GLY A 44 22.15 -5.08 -1.33
C GLY A 44 22.47 -6.42 -0.69
N ASN A 45 22.59 -7.47 -1.50
CA ASN A 45 22.94 -8.83 -1.09
C ASN A 45 21.92 -9.49 -0.14
N TYR A 46 20.62 -9.32 -0.41
CA TYR A 46 19.55 -9.96 0.33
C TYR A 46 18.82 -11.00 -0.51
N SER A 47 18.40 -12.07 0.13
CA SER A 47 17.31 -12.90 -0.32
C SER A 47 15.97 -12.17 -0.14
N GLU A 48 14.93 -12.61 -0.81
CA GLU A 48 13.58 -12.04 -0.68
C GLU A 48 13.08 -12.14 0.77
N HIS A 49 13.35 -13.24 1.45
CA HIS A 49 12.98 -13.47 2.86
C HIS A 49 13.69 -12.48 3.82
N GLU A 50 15.00 -12.30 3.66
CA GLU A 50 15.76 -11.34 4.49
C GLU A 50 15.28 -9.90 4.29
N LEU A 51 14.92 -9.56 3.04
CA LEU A 51 14.36 -8.25 2.74
C LEU A 51 13.00 -8.04 3.41
N HIS A 52 12.14 -9.07 3.43
CA HIS A 52 10.88 -9.02 4.15
C HIS A 52 11.09 -8.79 5.65
N THR A 53 12.00 -9.55 6.27
CA THR A 53 12.34 -9.39 7.69
C THR A 53 12.86 -7.97 7.97
N PHE A 54 13.79 -7.48 7.16
CA PHE A 54 14.33 -6.12 7.30
C PHE A 54 13.24 -5.05 7.25
N ILE A 55 12.31 -5.15 6.31
CA ILE A 55 11.22 -4.17 6.16
C ILE A 55 10.24 -4.22 7.33
N GLN A 56 9.90 -5.41 7.80
CA GLN A 56 9.03 -5.57 8.97
C GLN A 56 9.66 -4.96 10.23
N ASP A 57 10.94 -5.23 10.45
CA ASP A 57 11.69 -4.66 11.57
C ASP A 57 11.80 -3.14 11.47
N LEU A 58 12.07 -2.62 10.26
CA LEU A 58 12.13 -1.17 10.01
C LEU A 58 10.78 -0.51 10.29
N ARG A 59 9.70 -1.10 9.79
CA ARG A 59 8.34 -0.61 10.00
C ARG A 59 7.96 -0.59 11.47
N SER A 60 8.22 -1.68 12.18
CA SER A 60 7.94 -1.78 13.62
C SER A 60 8.66 -0.69 14.42
N ARG A 61 9.94 -0.47 14.12
CA ARG A 61 10.74 0.58 14.78
C ARG A 61 10.29 1.98 14.41
N ALA A 62 9.98 2.22 13.13
CA ALA A 62 9.47 3.51 12.69
C ALA A 62 8.14 3.85 13.38
N SER A 63 7.22 2.89 13.46
CA SER A 63 5.92 3.07 14.14
C SER A 63 6.06 3.34 15.65
N GLN A 64 7.12 2.83 16.30
CA GLN A 64 7.38 3.11 17.73
C GLN A 64 7.92 4.52 17.97
N LEU A 65 8.55 5.13 16.98
CA LEU A 65 9.18 6.45 17.08
C LEU A 65 8.25 7.59 16.66
N LEU A 66 7.16 7.27 15.98
CA LEU A 66 6.17 8.24 15.53
C LEU A 66 5.13 8.51 16.62
N ALA A 67 4.65 9.75 16.65
CA ALA A 67 3.58 10.14 17.55
C ALA A 67 2.25 9.45 17.19
N SER A 68 1.33 9.36 18.16
CA SER A 68 0.01 8.77 17.95
C SER A 68 -0.75 9.53 16.86
N GLY A 69 -1.06 8.88 15.75
CA GLY A 69 -1.79 9.46 14.61
C GLY A 69 -0.93 9.70 13.36
N GLU A 70 0.39 9.49 13.44
CA GLU A 70 1.26 9.53 12.26
C GLU A 70 1.34 8.17 11.59
N SER A 71 1.32 8.15 10.26
CA SER A 71 1.48 6.93 9.47
C SER A 71 2.77 6.98 8.64
N VAL A 72 3.38 5.82 8.43
CA VAL A 72 4.54 5.67 7.57
C VAL A 72 4.12 4.97 6.28
N SER A 73 4.28 5.66 5.16
CA SER A 73 4.13 5.05 3.84
C SER A 73 5.45 4.43 3.41
N MET A 74 5.41 3.15 3.09
CA MET A 74 6.59 2.39 2.67
C MET A 74 6.32 1.65 1.37
N GLY A 75 7.25 1.73 0.43
CA GLY A 75 7.23 0.93 -0.78
C GLY A 75 8.54 0.18 -0.99
N CYS A 76 8.45 -1.06 -1.45
CA CYS A 76 9.58 -1.88 -1.83
C CYS A 76 9.44 -2.36 -3.27
N GLY A 77 10.34 -1.94 -4.14
CA GLY A 77 10.42 -2.43 -5.51
C GLY A 77 11.02 -3.83 -5.59
N LYS A 78 10.92 -4.44 -6.77
CA LYS A 78 11.51 -5.77 -7.03
C LYS A 78 13.03 -5.77 -6.88
N LEU A 79 13.55 -6.89 -6.40
CA LEU A 79 14.98 -7.17 -6.43
C LEU A 79 15.50 -7.12 -7.88
N THR A 80 16.67 -6.52 -8.05
CA THR A 80 17.34 -6.44 -9.35
C THR A 80 18.78 -6.91 -9.24
N LYS A 81 19.23 -7.64 -10.25
CA LYS A 81 20.63 -8.11 -10.36
C LYS A 81 21.55 -7.07 -11.00
N SER A 82 21.00 -5.98 -11.53
CA SER A 82 21.75 -4.97 -12.24
C SER A 82 21.46 -3.58 -11.71
N ILE A 83 22.52 -2.83 -11.41
CA ILE A 83 22.41 -1.44 -11.00
C ILE A 83 21.71 -0.57 -12.06
N ARG A 84 21.82 -0.93 -13.33
CA ARG A 84 21.12 -0.24 -14.43
C ARG A 84 19.62 -0.36 -14.35
N CYS A 85 19.10 -1.34 -13.61
CA CYS A 85 17.68 -1.56 -13.41
C CYS A 85 17.17 -1.02 -12.05
N LEU A 86 18.05 -0.44 -11.23
CA LEU A 86 17.69 0.08 -9.91
C LEU A 86 16.60 1.16 -9.99
N TRP A 87 16.63 1.99 -11.03
CA TRP A 87 15.59 3.00 -11.26
C TRP A 87 14.18 2.40 -11.44
N LYS A 88 14.07 1.18 -12.00
CA LYS A 88 12.78 0.48 -12.12
C LYS A 88 12.26 0.08 -10.75
N SER A 89 13.14 -0.48 -9.91
CA SER A 89 12.81 -0.84 -8.53
C SER A 89 12.40 0.39 -7.72
N TYR A 90 13.10 1.51 -7.88
CA TYR A 90 12.75 2.79 -7.26
C TYR A 90 11.36 3.27 -7.69
N ARG A 91 11.07 3.30 -9.00
CA ARG A 91 9.75 3.70 -9.51
C ARG A 91 8.62 2.81 -8.97
N GLN A 92 8.86 1.51 -8.87
CA GLN A 92 7.91 0.56 -8.30
C GLN A 92 7.64 0.86 -6.82
N ALA A 93 8.68 1.09 -6.02
CA ALA A 93 8.57 1.45 -4.62
C ALA A 93 7.79 2.76 -4.43
N LYS A 94 8.14 3.80 -5.20
CA LYS A 94 7.45 5.10 -5.16
C LYS A 94 5.98 5.02 -5.59
N SER A 95 5.64 4.11 -6.49
CA SER A 95 4.25 3.90 -6.90
C SER A 95 3.39 3.33 -5.79
N ILE A 96 3.93 2.41 -4.99
CA ILE A 96 3.22 1.85 -3.82
C ILE A 96 2.95 2.94 -2.81
N GLN A 97 3.99 3.68 -2.44
CA GLN A 97 3.89 4.78 -1.49
C GLN A 97 2.79 5.77 -1.87
N LYS A 98 2.78 6.24 -3.14
CA LYS A 98 1.74 7.14 -3.63
C LYS A 98 0.32 6.57 -3.54
N LEU A 99 0.15 5.26 -3.71
CA LEU A 99 -1.16 4.63 -3.55
C LEU A 99 -1.58 4.56 -2.09
N GLN A 100 -0.64 4.35 -1.16
CA GLN A 100 -0.89 4.39 0.28
C GLN A 100 -1.29 5.79 0.73
N GLU A 101 -0.52 6.83 0.37
CA GLU A 101 -0.80 8.24 0.69
C GLU A 101 -2.18 8.70 0.21
N ASN A 102 -2.60 8.23 -0.96
CA ASN A 102 -3.92 8.53 -1.50
C ASN A 102 -5.04 7.63 -0.93
N GLY A 103 -4.77 6.82 0.09
CA GLY A 103 -5.73 5.90 0.69
C GLY A 103 -6.29 4.83 -0.26
N LYS A 104 -5.57 4.56 -1.37
CA LYS A 104 -6.03 3.60 -2.40
C LYS A 104 -5.67 2.17 -2.10
N ILE A 105 -4.65 1.97 -1.28
CA ILE A 105 -4.22 0.65 -0.80
C ILE A 105 -3.88 0.73 0.69
N ASP A 106 -3.97 -0.40 1.37
CA ASP A 106 -3.58 -0.53 2.76
C ASP A 106 -2.06 -0.36 2.94
N HIS A 107 -1.64 0.28 4.05
CA HIS A 107 -0.24 0.47 4.38
C HIS A 107 0.52 -0.84 4.65
N SER A 108 -0.18 -1.97 4.82
CA SER A 108 0.45 -3.30 4.92
C SER A 108 0.99 -3.80 3.59
N LEU A 109 0.48 -3.29 2.45
CA LEU A 109 0.91 -3.66 1.11
C LEU A 109 2.18 -2.89 0.73
N ILE A 110 3.34 -3.40 1.14
CA ILE A 110 4.64 -2.73 0.99
C ILE A 110 5.40 -3.21 -0.26
N PHE A 111 5.26 -4.50 -0.61
CA PHE A 111 6.07 -5.09 -1.68
C PHE A 111 5.38 -5.00 -3.04
N TYR A 112 6.15 -4.58 -4.05
CA TYR A 112 5.64 -4.56 -5.42
C TYR A 112 5.25 -5.96 -5.92
N SER A 113 5.89 -7.05 -5.42
CA SER A 113 5.48 -8.42 -5.71
C SER A 113 4.01 -8.67 -5.37
N ASP A 114 3.51 -8.09 -4.31
CA ASP A 114 2.21 -8.40 -3.72
C ASP A 114 1.07 -7.51 -4.26
N MET A 115 1.42 -6.53 -5.12
CA MET A 115 0.47 -5.58 -5.68
C MET A 115 -0.64 -6.20 -6.56
N GLY A 116 -0.54 -7.49 -6.93
CA GLY A 116 -1.58 -8.19 -7.66
C GLY A 116 -2.12 -7.41 -8.87
N ILE A 117 -3.42 -7.20 -8.90
CA ILE A 117 -4.14 -6.47 -9.96
C ILE A 117 -3.70 -5.00 -10.10
N TYR A 118 -3.23 -4.37 -9.03
CA TYR A 118 -2.77 -2.97 -9.09
C TYR A 118 -1.62 -2.77 -10.08
N LYS A 119 -0.76 -3.81 -10.31
CA LYS A 119 0.30 -3.74 -11.33
C LYS A 119 -0.26 -3.53 -12.72
N LEU A 120 -1.38 -4.19 -13.04
CA LEU A 120 -2.05 -4.05 -14.32
C LEU A 120 -2.66 -2.67 -14.46
N LEU A 121 -3.40 -2.22 -13.44
CA LEU A 121 -4.03 -0.88 -13.43
C LEU A 121 -3.00 0.24 -13.56
N MET A 122 -1.85 0.11 -12.88
CA MET A 122 -0.75 1.08 -12.97
C MET A 122 -0.02 1.04 -14.32
N GLY A 123 -0.08 -0.06 -15.03
CA GLY A 123 0.50 -0.23 -16.37
C GLY A 123 -0.38 0.34 -17.50
N ILE A 124 -1.63 0.70 -17.22
CA ILE A 124 -2.52 1.31 -18.19
C ILE A 124 -2.19 2.80 -18.28
N GLU A 125 -1.59 3.21 -19.39
CA GLU A 125 -1.23 4.62 -19.63
C GLU A 125 -2.46 5.45 -20.02
N ASP A 126 -3.35 4.85 -20.79
CA ASP A 126 -4.60 5.46 -21.22
C ASP A 126 -5.68 5.34 -20.14
N ARG A 127 -5.98 6.47 -19.50
CA ARG A 127 -6.98 6.52 -18.43
C ARG A 127 -8.41 6.36 -18.93
N GLU A 128 -8.67 6.60 -20.20
CA GLU A 128 -10.01 6.44 -20.80
C GLU A 128 -10.44 4.97 -20.74
N ILE A 129 -9.49 4.02 -20.92
CA ILE A 129 -9.75 2.58 -20.78
C ILE A 129 -10.26 2.24 -19.37
N ILE A 130 -9.63 2.80 -18.34
CA ILE A 130 -10.04 2.56 -16.94
C ILE A 130 -11.41 3.19 -16.70
N GLN A 131 -11.64 4.40 -17.20
CA GLN A 131 -12.92 5.11 -17.06
C GLN A 131 -14.05 4.37 -17.76
N GLU A 132 -13.83 3.92 -19.00
CA GLU A 132 -14.79 3.14 -19.74
C GLU A 132 -15.17 1.83 -19.03
N TYR A 133 -14.17 1.14 -18.48
CA TYR A 133 -14.40 -0.09 -17.71
C TYR A 133 -15.21 0.18 -16.43
N TYR A 134 -14.89 1.26 -15.71
CA TYR A 134 -15.62 1.71 -14.53
C TYR A 134 -17.08 2.04 -14.88
N ASP A 135 -17.31 2.83 -15.92
CA ASP A 135 -18.63 3.26 -16.35
C ASP A 135 -19.52 2.09 -16.78
N LYS A 136 -18.93 1.04 -17.35
CA LYS A 136 -19.67 -0.15 -17.76
C LYS A 136 -19.88 -1.17 -16.63
N SER A 137 -18.96 -1.27 -15.67
CA SER A 137 -18.95 -2.35 -14.70
C SER A 137 -19.42 -1.94 -13.31
N ILE A 138 -19.02 -0.77 -12.82
CA ILE A 138 -19.26 -0.33 -11.45
C ILE A 138 -20.34 0.75 -11.37
N ARG A 139 -20.30 1.73 -12.25
CA ARG A 139 -21.26 2.86 -12.25
C ARG A 139 -22.71 2.40 -12.22
N PRO A 140 -23.18 1.39 -13.00
CA PRO A 140 -24.57 0.97 -12.95
C PRO A 140 -25.03 0.48 -11.57
N LEU A 141 -24.13 -0.14 -10.80
CA LEU A 141 -24.41 -0.56 -9.43
C LEU A 141 -24.55 0.64 -8.49
N LEU A 142 -23.64 1.62 -8.59
CA LEU A 142 -23.71 2.83 -7.78
C LEU A 142 -24.93 3.69 -8.11
N ASP A 143 -25.27 3.83 -9.39
CA ASP A 143 -26.47 4.53 -9.84
C ASP A 143 -27.76 3.85 -9.36
N TYR A 144 -27.75 2.51 -9.25
CA TYR A 144 -28.85 1.75 -8.69
C TYR A 144 -29.00 2.01 -7.20
N ASP A 145 -27.89 1.96 -6.44
CA ASP A 145 -27.88 2.25 -4.99
C ASP A 145 -28.41 3.65 -4.70
N GLU A 146 -27.93 4.66 -5.43
CA GLU A 146 -28.38 6.05 -5.28
C GLU A 146 -29.88 6.20 -5.56
N LYS A 147 -30.40 5.51 -6.59
CA LYS A 147 -31.79 5.58 -6.99
C LYS A 147 -32.76 4.90 -6.03
N ASN A 148 -32.31 3.82 -5.39
CA ASN A 148 -33.15 2.94 -4.59
C ASN A 148 -32.86 3.01 -3.09
N ASP A 149 -31.97 3.93 -2.67
CA ASP A 149 -31.50 4.05 -1.27
C ASP A 149 -31.05 2.68 -0.74
N SER A 150 -30.19 2.02 -1.51
CA SER A 150 -29.67 0.67 -1.25
C SER A 150 -28.14 0.68 -1.10
N ASP A 151 -27.58 -0.38 -0.54
CA ASP A 151 -26.15 -0.53 -0.21
C ASP A 151 -25.52 -1.73 -0.93
N LEU A 152 -25.95 -2.05 -2.16
CA LEU A 152 -25.47 -3.22 -2.89
C LEU A 152 -23.97 -3.18 -3.15
N ALA A 153 -23.39 -2.00 -3.38
CA ALA A 153 -21.94 -1.83 -3.54
C ALA A 153 -21.18 -2.19 -2.26
N VAL A 154 -21.71 -1.82 -1.10
CA VAL A 154 -21.14 -2.18 0.22
C VAL A 154 -21.24 -3.68 0.45
N VAL A 155 -22.41 -4.26 0.18
CA VAL A 155 -22.66 -5.72 0.29
C VAL A 155 -21.71 -6.48 -0.64
N LEU A 156 -21.57 -6.07 -1.89
CA LEU A 156 -20.68 -6.70 -2.86
C LEU A 156 -19.22 -6.65 -2.39
N ARG A 157 -18.78 -5.52 -1.85
CA ARG A 157 -17.41 -5.38 -1.32
C ARG A 157 -17.17 -6.34 -0.16
N ALA A 158 -18.07 -6.38 0.83
CA ALA A 158 -17.97 -7.31 1.96
C ALA A 158 -17.99 -8.76 1.50
N TYR A 159 -18.86 -9.10 0.55
CA TYR A 159 -18.96 -10.44 -0.03
C TYR A 159 -17.65 -10.89 -0.71
N LEU A 160 -17.02 -9.99 -1.47
CA LEU A 160 -15.74 -10.28 -2.11
C LEU A 160 -14.59 -10.39 -1.10
N ASN A 161 -14.59 -9.56 -0.06
CA ASN A 161 -13.59 -9.62 1.03
C ASN A 161 -13.64 -10.94 1.79
N HIS A 162 -14.83 -11.53 1.91
CA HIS A 162 -15.05 -12.85 2.53
C HIS A 162 -15.05 -14.01 1.52
N ASN A 163 -14.43 -13.84 0.36
CA ASN A 163 -14.30 -14.87 -0.67
C ASN A 163 -15.64 -15.52 -1.08
N GLY A 164 -16.73 -14.75 -1.07
CA GLY A 164 -18.06 -15.24 -1.40
C GLY A 164 -18.82 -15.94 -0.26
N SER A 165 -18.36 -15.79 0.98
CA SER A 165 -19.03 -16.36 2.16
C SER A 165 -20.22 -15.51 2.58
N VAL A 166 -21.44 -15.95 2.24
CA VAL A 166 -22.70 -15.28 2.64
C VAL A 166 -22.79 -15.10 4.16
N LYS A 167 -22.34 -16.11 4.92
CA LYS A 167 -22.39 -16.07 6.38
C LYS A 167 -21.48 -14.96 6.94
N GLU A 168 -20.21 -14.94 6.55
CA GLU A 168 -19.25 -13.96 7.05
C GLU A 168 -19.60 -12.53 6.60
N THR A 169 -20.14 -12.39 5.38
CA THR A 169 -20.67 -11.12 4.88
C THR A 169 -21.83 -10.61 5.74
N ALA A 170 -22.78 -11.49 6.06
CA ALA A 170 -23.92 -11.14 6.89
C ALA A 170 -23.50 -10.77 8.33
N ASP A 171 -22.53 -11.50 8.88
CA ASP A 171 -21.96 -11.23 10.21
C ASP A 171 -21.25 -9.85 10.24
N GLU A 172 -20.44 -9.51 9.20
CA GLU A 172 -19.76 -8.21 9.08
C GLU A 172 -20.75 -7.05 8.98
N LEU A 173 -21.79 -7.21 8.16
CA LEU A 173 -22.79 -6.17 7.89
C LEU A 173 -23.92 -6.12 8.93
N TYR A 174 -23.89 -6.99 9.94
CA TYR A 174 -24.92 -7.10 10.99
C TYR A 174 -26.34 -7.32 10.43
N VAL A 175 -26.45 -8.09 9.34
CA VAL A 175 -27.73 -8.43 8.69
C VAL A 175 -28.00 -9.93 8.72
N HIS A 176 -29.26 -10.32 8.48
CA HIS A 176 -29.57 -11.74 8.34
C HIS A 176 -29.05 -12.29 6.99
N ARG A 177 -28.53 -13.51 6.98
CA ARG A 177 -27.98 -14.15 5.77
C ARG A 177 -28.92 -14.12 4.55
N ASN A 178 -30.23 -14.15 4.77
CA ASN A 178 -31.21 -14.10 3.68
C ASN A 178 -31.27 -12.70 3.00
N THR A 179 -30.72 -11.67 3.64
CA THR A 179 -30.61 -10.32 3.06
C THR A 179 -29.48 -10.24 2.04
N ILE A 180 -28.46 -11.12 2.17
CA ILE A 180 -27.33 -11.19 1.26
C ILE A 180 -27.64 -12.04 0.01
N ASN A 181 -28.55 -13.02 0.11
CA ASN A 181 -28.97 -13.85 -1.02
C ASN A 181 -29.97 -13.11 -1.91
#